data_57a97e196fbc9e935bb787aabc4520ce
#
_entry.id   57a97e196fbc9e935bb787aabc4520ce
#
_cell.length_a   1.000
_cell.length_b   1.000
_cell.length_c   1.000
_cell.angle_alpha   90.00
_cell.angle_beta   90.00
_cell.angle_gamma   90.00
#
_symmetry.space_group_name_H-M   'P 1'
#
loop_
_entity.id
_entity.type
_entity.pdbx_description
1 polymer ?
#
loop_
_entity_poly.entity_id
_entity_poly.type
_entity_poly.pdbx_seq_one_letter_code
_entity_poly.pdbx_strand_id
1 'polypeptide(L)'
;GVLGRLRRQLPLLPKDPHLNYAGDVYNSSHRGDNNLPAAHEALQQLINAASGLDLVGVWAGGEMSHGFANSLGQFNWHSACSFNLDWSIYREGDKAVKQNYAGFAWDSESLAQKIAHARDTLELLGRKPRILQPGRYRVFLTPAALYELMGMVSWGGFGLKSHRTAQTPLLSMVREGATLHKGVTISENHADGLTPRFTRAGFIKPDSVELIKAGAYRNCLANRRSAREYNIAVNCGVEQPQSLHIAGGELHRSDVFNALDTGLYISNLWYCNFSDRNHCRITGMTRFACLWVEQGKPVAPVNVMRFDESIYHILGDRLEGLTREHEHILDTGSYEWRSDASARLPGALVNDFTFTL
;
A
#
# COMPACT_ATOMS: atom_id res chain seq x y z
N GLY A 1 -3.17 27.92 32.90
CA GLY A 1 -3.61 27.10 31.76
C GLY A 1 -2.50 26.19 31.24
N VAL A 2 -2.79 25.31 30.28
CA VAL A 2 -1.88 24.29 29.73
C VAL A 2 -0.57 24.91 29.24
N LEU A 3 -0.63 26.00 28.49
CA LEU A 3 0.55 26.71 27.95
C LEU A 3 1.51 27.18 29.07
N GLY A 4 0.99 27.70 30.17
CA GLY A 4 1.81 28.09 31.32
C GLY A 4 2.48 26.90 32.00
N ARG A 5 1.82 25.73 32.05
CA ARG A 5 2.42 24.49 32.56
C ARG A 5 3.56 24.02 31.65
N LEU A 6 3.34 23.98 30.35
CA LEU A 6 4.35 23.56 29.38
C LEU A 6 5.59 24.49 29.42
N ARG A 7 5.37 25.82 29.50
CA ARG A 7 6.48 26.78 29.63
C ARG A 7 7.33 26.58 30.88
N ARG A 8 6.74 26.16 32.01
CA ARG A 8 7.47 25.84 33.22
C ARG A 8 8.24 24.53 33.13
N GLN A 9 7.78 23.59 32.31
CA GLN A 9 8.44 22.31 32.10
C GLN A 9 9.63 22.39 31.11
N LEU A 10 9.60 23.34 30.16
CA LEU A 10 10.65 23.47 29.13
C LEU A 10 12.09 23.50 29.68
N PRO A 11 12.41 24.27 30.74
CA PRO A 11 13.76 24.29 31.29
C PRO A 11 14.21 22.97 31.93
N LEU A 12 13.25 22.08 32.24
CA LEU A 12 13.51 20.78 32.89
C LEU A 12 13.76 19.67 31.85
N LEU A 13 13.47 19.94 30.58
CA LEU A 13 13.69 18.95 29.52
C LEU A 13 15.17 18.86 29.14
N PRO A 14 15.68 17.67 28.88
CA PRO A 14 17.04 17.51 28.36
C PRO A 14 17.16 18.19 26.98
N LYS A 15 18.31 18.77 26.71
CA LYS A 15 18.61 19.36 25.40
C LYS A 15 18.65 18.24 24.35
N ASP A 16 17.84 18.34 23.31
CA ASP A 16 17.88 17.44 22.16
C ASP A 16 18.72 18.09 21.04
N PRO A 17 19.92 17.57 20.73
CA PRO A 17 20.78 18.14 19.69
C PRO A 17 20.19 18.00 18.28
N HIS A 18 19.22 17.09 18.10
CA HIS A 18 18.56 16.84 16.83
C HIS A 18 17.15 17.43 16.73
N LEU A 19 16.80 18.30 17.70
CA LEU A 19 15.56 19.06 17.60
C LEU A 19 15.56 19.91 16.31
N ASN A 20 14.54 19.76 15.49
CA ASN A 20 14.45 20.42 14.20
C ASN A 20 12.99 20.82 13.91
N TYR A 21 12.78 22.03 13.45
CA TYR A 21 11.51 22.57 12.98
C TYR A 21 11.78 23.59 11.88
N ALA A 22 10.81 23.82 11.01
CA ALA A 22 10.96 24.80 9.94
C ALA A 22 11.01 26.21 10.51
N GLY A 23 12.08 26.96 10.18
CA GLY A 23 12.23 28.37 10.52
C GLY A 23 11.57 29.30 9.50
N ASP A 24 11.47 28.86 8.25
CA ASP A 24 10.86 29.63 7.18
C ASP A 24 9.33 29.59 7.30
N VAL A 25 8.70 30.75 7.08
CA VAL A 25 7.25 30.87 7.10
C VAL A 25 6.69 30.54 5.72
N TYR A 26 5.97 29.43 5.63
CA TYR A 26 5.25 29.04 4.44
C TYR A 26 3.80 28.74 4.78
N ASN A 27 2.89 29.41 4.07
CA ASN A 27 1.45 29.26 4.27
C ASN A 27 0.83 28.58 3.06
N SER A 28 -0.03 27.59 3.33
CA SER A 28 -0.76 26.87 2.30
C SER A 28 -2.20 26.61 2.72
N SER A 29 -3.10 26.55 1.73
CA SER A 29 -4.47 26.10 1.94
C SER A 29 -4.88 25.25 0.74
N HIS A 30 -5.13 23.98 1.01
CA HIS A 30 -5.68 23.05 0.04
C HIS A 30 -7.01 22.51 0.56
N ARG A 31 -8.03 22.58 -0.28
CA ARG A 31 -9.36 22.01 -0.01
C ARG A 31 -9.74 21.13 -1.20
N GLY A 32 -9.78 19.81 -0.98
CA GLY A 32 -10.23 18.86 -1.98
C GLY A 32 -11.74 18.96 -2.20
N ASP A 33 -12.17 18.74 -3.42
CA ASP A 33 -13.58 18.65 -3.77
C ASP A 33 -14.23 17.42 -3.15
N ASN A 34 -15.50 17.53 -2.79
CA ASN A 34 -16.29 16.39 -2.34
C ASN A 34 -17.07 15.78 -3.50
N ASN A 35 -16.54 14.70 -4.07
CA ASN A 35 -17.17 13.93 -5.14
C ASN A 35 -17.74 12.59 -4.62
N LEU A 36 -18.09 12.54 -3.33
CA LEU A 36 -18.66 11.36 -2.70
C LEU A 36 -20.19 11.49 -2.60
N PRO A 37 -20.94 10.40 -2.78
CA PRO A 37 -22.36 10.38 -2.47
C PRO A 37 -22.59 10.50 -0.96
N ALA A 38 -23.80 10.78 -0.55
CA ALA A 38 -24.17 10.63 0.84
C ALA A 38 -23.99 9.16 1.29
N ALA A 39 -23.62 8.93 2.56
CA ALA A 39 -23.31 7.59 3.05
C ALA A 39 -24.45 6.58 2.81
N HIS A 40 -25.70 7.01 2.99
CA HIS A 40 -26.87 6.13 2.78
C HIS A 40 -27.04 5.76 1.30
N GLU A 41 -26.69 6.65 0.37
CA GLU A 41 -26.76 6.38 -1.08
C GLU A 41 -25.67 5.36 -1.50
N ALA A 42 -24.45 5.54 -1.01
CA ALA A 42 -23.36 4.58 -1.24
C ALA A 42 -23.71 3.18 -0.71
N LEU A 43 -24.25 3.11 0.52
CA LEU A 43 -24.68 1.85 1.13
C LEU A 43 -25.85 1.22 0.37
N GLN A 44 -26.83 2.01 -0.08
CA GLN A 44 -27.95 1.48 -0.87
C GLN A 44 -27.48 0.90 -2.20
N GLN A 45 -26.54 1.56 -2.88
CA GLN A 45 -25.94 1.03 -4.11
C GLN A 45 -25.18 -0.28 -3.85
N LEU A 46 -24.43 -0.35 -2.76
CA LEU A 46 -23.73 -1.57 -2.34
C LEU A 46 -24.69 -2.72 -2.05
N ILE A 47 -25.75 -2.47 -1.26
CA ILE A 47 -26.79 -3.48 -0.94
C ILE A 47 -27.47 -3.98 -2.19
N ASN A 48 -27.81 -3.09 -3.12
CA ASN A 48 -28.43 -3.46 -4.38
C ASN A 48 -27.49 -4.33 -5.25
N ALA A 49 -26.23 -3.92 -5.40
CA ALA A 49 -25.24 -4.66 -6.18
C ALA A 49 -24.94 -6.04 -5.58
N ALA A 50 -24.89 -6.12 -4.25
CA ALA A 50 -24.59 -7.36 -3.50
C ALA A 50 -25.83 -8.20 -3.18
N SER A 51 -27.00 -7.91 -3.78
CA SER A 51 -28.24 -8.64 -3.50
C SER A 51 -28.06 -10.15 -3.68
N GLY A 52 -28.47 -10.94 -2.67
CA GLY A 52 -28.33 -12.39 -2.63
C GLY A 52 -26.93 -12.91 -2.31
N LEU A 53 -26.00 -12.04 -1.89
CA LEU A 53 -24.66 -12.41 -1.44
C LEU A 53 -24.51 -12.19 0.06
N ASP A 54 -23.71 -13.05 0.71
CA ASP A 54 -23.32 -12.88 2.12
C ASP A 54 -22.10 -11.93 2.17
N LEU A 55 -22.39 -10.62 2.15
CA LEU A 55 -21.40 -9.56 2.14
C LEU A 55 -21.20 -8.99 3.55
N VAL A 56 -19.93 -8.95 3.98
CA VAL A 56 -19.49 -8.27 5.20
C VAL A 56 -18.43 -7.24 4.80
N GLY A 57 -18.55 -6.02 5.30
CA GLY A 57 -17.57 -4.99 4.99
C GLY A 57 -17.71 -3.74 5.84
N VAL A 58 -16.76 -2.84 5.66
CA VAL A 58 -16.75 -1.51 6.28
C VAL A 58 -16.60 -0.47 5.19
N TRP A 59 -17.55 0.45 5.13
CA TRP A 59 -17.43 1.67 4.34
C TRP A 59 -17.06 2.84 5.25
N ALA A 60 -15.99 3.55 4.91
CA ALA A 60 -15.55 4.75 5.60
C ALA A 60 -15.31 5.85 4.56
N GLY A 61 -16.07 6.93 4.61
CA GLY A 61 -15.97 8.01 3.65
C GLY A 61 -16.21 9.37 4.28
N GLY A 62 -15.66 10.40 3.64
CA GLY A 62 -15.82 11.79 4.07
C GLY A 62 -14.53 12.60 3.99
N GLU A 63 -14.62 13.83 4.50
CA GLU A 63 -13.49 14.75 4.58
C GLU A 63 -12.55 14.40 5.74
N MET A 64 -11.25 14.41 5.44
CA MET A 64 -10.18 14.41 6.44
C MET A 64 -9.44 15.73 6.36
N SER A 65 -9.28 16.41 7.50
CA SER A 65 -8.70 17.73 7.57
C SER A 65 -7.49 17.77 8.49
N HIS A 66 -6.44 18.44 8.05
CA HIS A 66 -5.22 18.67 8.80
C HIS A 66 -4.90 20.17 8.84
N GLY A 67 -4.63 20.68 10.03
CA GLY A 67 -4.21 22.06 10.23
C GLY A 67 -2.87 22.13 10.96
N PHE A 68 -2.03 23.06 10.58
CA PHE A 68 -0.79 23.40 11.27
C PHE A 68 -0.65 24.90 11.41
N ALA A 69 -0.34 25.37 12.62
CA ALA A 69 0.02 26.75 12.90
C ALA A 69 1.10 26.80 13.97
N ASN A 70 1.96 27.81 13.93
CA ASN A 70 2.99 28.04 14.94
C ASN A 70 3.17 29.53 15.26
N SER A 71 3.96 29.80 16.31
CA SER A 71 4.26 31.18 16.76
C SER A 71 5.19 31.95 15.82
N LEU A 72 5.74 31.35 14.79
CA LEU A 72 6.54 32.00 13.74
C LEU A 72 5.67 32.62 12.66
N GLY A 73 4.33 32.43 12.71
CA GLY A 73 3.39 32.93 11.73
C GLY A 73 3.04 32.00 10.60
N GLN A 74 3.45 30.74 10.70
CA GLN A 74 3.08 29.68 9.73
C GLN A 74 1.63 29.25 9.93
N PHE A 75 0.90 29.11 8.83
CA PHE A 75 -0.47 28.60 8.81
C PHE A 75 -0.66 27.72 7.57
N ASN A 76 -0.95 26.45 7.78
CA ASN A 76 -1.16 25.49 6.71
C ASN A 76 -2.45 24.69 6.96
N TRP A 77 -3.26 24.54 5.92
CA TRP A 77 -4.48 23.76 5.93
C TRP A 77 -4.52 22.80 4.75
N HIS A 78 -4.97 21.60 5.01
CA HIS A 78 -5.20 20.57 3.99
C HIS A 78 -6.47 19.82 4.33
N SER A 79 -7.37 19.68 3.36
CA SER A 79 -8.47 18.72 3.46
C SER A 79 -8.63 17.94 2.16
N ALA A 80 -9.01 16.67 2.28
CA ALA A 80 -9.30 15.77 1.18
C ALA A 80 -10.52 14.91 1.50
N CYS A 81 -11.43 14.78 0.54
CA CYS A 81 -12.55 13.86 0.62
C CYS A 81 -12.16 12.54 -0.04
N SER A 82 -12.33 11.43 0.66
CA SER A 82 -12.03 10.10 0.14
C SER A 82 -12.92 9.06 0.77
N PHE A 83 -13.05 7.91 0.12
CA PHE A 83 -13.73 6.76 0.68
C PHE A 83 -12.87 5.52 0.61
N ASN A 84 -13.17 4.57 1.50
CA ASN A 84 -12.63 3.22 1.52
C ASN A 84 -13.77 2.25 1.84
N LEU A 85 -13.98 1.29 0.98
CA LEU A 85 -14.87 0.15 1.17
C LEU A 85 -14.02 -1.12 1.15
N ASP A 86 -13.79 -1.71 2.31
CA ASP A 86 -13.13 -3.00 2.46
C ASP A 86 -14.20 -4.06 2.76
N TRP A 87 -14.26 -5.13 1.96
CA TRP A 87 -15.34 -6.08 2.03
C TRP A 87 -14.95 -7.50 1.62
N SER A 88 -15.71 -8.46 2.13
CA SER A 88 -15.63 -9.86 1.76
C SER A 88 -17.01 -10.40 1.46
N ILE A 89 -17.12 -11.28 0.46
CA ILE A 89 -18.33 -12.05 0.19
C ILE A 89 -18.01 -13.50 0.51
N TYR A 90 -18.81 -14.08 1.39
CA TYR A 90 -18.68 -15.46 1.82
C TYR A 90 -19.57 -16.39 1.02
N ARG A 91 -19.09 -17.62 0.80
CA ARG A 91 -19.89 -18.70 0.21
C ARG A 91 -20.27 -19.73 1.28
N GLU A 92 -19.27 -20.40 1.83
CA GLU A 92 -19.43 -21.47 2.81
C GLU A 92 -18.15 -21.60 3.64
N GLY A 93 -18.29 -21.63 4.95
CA GLY A 93 -17.15 -21.74 5.87
C GLY A 93 -16.15 -20.60 5.71
N ASP A 94 -14.92 -20.91 5.33
CA ASP A 94 -13.83 -19.97 5.15
C ASP A 94 -13.62 -19.51 3.68
N LYS A 95 -14.45 -19.99 2.76
CA LYS A 95 -14.38 -19.62 1.34
C LYS A 95 -14.98 -18.23 1.12
N ALA A 96 -14.14 -17.30 0.80
CA ALA A 96 -14.54 -15.91 0.59
C ALA A 96 -13.72 -15.25 -0.53
N VAL A 97 -14.33 -14.24 -1.14
CA VAL A 97 -13.66 -13.27 -2.00
C VAL A 97 -13.51 -11.98 -1.22
N LYS A 98 -12.29 -11.51 -1.02
CA LYS A 98 -12.00 -10.22 -0.39
C LYS A 98 -11.53 -9.23 -1.45
N GLN A 99 -12.10 -8.03 -1.41
CA GLN A 99 -11.70 -6.92 -2.26
C GLN A 99 -11.78 -5.59 -1.50
N ASN A 100 -11.17 -4.57 -2.08
CA ASN A 100 -11.34 -3.19 -1.66
C ASN A 100 -11.84 -2.34 -2.83
N TYR A 101 -12.49 -1.25 -2.49
CA TYR A 101 -12.82 -0.17 -3.41
C TYR A 101 -12.60 1.15 -2.70
N ALA A 102 -11.66 1.95 -3.18
CA ALA A 102 -11.23 3.19 -2.54
C ALA A 102 -10.93 4.27 -3.57
N GLY A 103 -11.07 5.52 -3.19
CA GLY A 103 -10.78 6.63 -4.09
C GLY A 103 -11.26 7.98 -3.57
N PHE A 104 -11.20 8.97 -4.46
CA PHE A 104 -11.62 10.35 -4.22
C PHE A 104 -12.97 10.69 -4.88
N ALA A 105 -13.43 9.84 -5.76
CA ALA A 105 -14.74 9.95 -6.43
C ALA A 105 -15.40 8.57 -6.47
N TRP A 106 -16.68 8.54 -6.16
CA TRP A 106 -17.46 7.31 -6.19
C TRP A 106 -18.00 7.07 -7.60
N ASP A 107 -17.78 5.87 -8.10
CA ASP A 107 -18.31 5.39 -9.36
C ASP A 107 -19.10 4.10 -9.15
N SER A 108 -20.41 4.17 -9.35
CA SER A 108 -21.31 3.05 -9.13
C SER A 108 -21.10 1.92 -10.15
N GLU A 109 -20.61 2.22 -11.35
CA GLU A 109 -20.32 1.21 -12.36
C GLU A 109 -19.09 0.38 -11.96
N SER A 110 -18.03 1.04 -11.50
CA SER A 110 -16.84 0.36 -10.95
C SER A 110 -17.19 -0.54 -9.75
N LEU A 111 -18.10 -0.09 -8.87
CA LEU A 111 -18.61 -0.93 -7.79
C LEU A 111 -19.33 -2.16 -8.33
N ALA A 112 -20.25 -1.96 -9.26
CA ALA A 112 -21.04 -3.05 -9.86
C ALA A 112 -20.14 -4.08 -10.55
N GLN A 113 -19.12 -3.64 -11.29
CA GLN A 113 -18.14 -4.50 -11.93
C GLN A 113 -17.31 -5.31 -10.91
N LYS A 114 -16.86 -4.69 -9.81
CA LYS A 114 -16.15 -5.39 -8.74
C LYS A 114 -17.04 -6.46 -8.07
N ILE A 115 -18.29 -6.16 -7.79
CA ILE A 115 -19.25 -7.12 -7.20
C ILE A 115 -19.54 -8.26 -8.18
N ALA A 116 -19.75 -7.97 -9.46
CA ALA A 116 -19.96 -8.99 -10.49
C ALA A 116 -18.75 -9.95 -10.59
N HIS A 117 -17.54 -9.40 -10.68
CA HIS A 117 -16.32 -10.19 -10.68
C HIS A 117 -16.17 -11.05 -9.42
N ALA A 118 -16.54 -10.51 -8.25
CA ALA A 118 -16.51 -11.26 -7.01
C ALA A 118 -17.54 -12.41 -7.01
N ARG A 119 -18.73 -12.21 -7.59
CA ARG A 119 -19.77 -13.24 -7.75
C ARG A 119 -19.25 -14.40 -8.60
N ASP A 120 -18.67 -14.09 -9.78
CA ASP A 120 -18.10 -15.10 -10.67
C ASP A 120 -16.96 -15.89 -9.99
N THR A 121 -16.12 -15.17 -9.25
CA THR A 121 -15.03 -15.77 -8.48
C THR A 121 -15.57 -16.66 -7.36
N LEU A 122 -16.63 -16.27 -6.70
CA LEU A 122 -17.28 -17.02 -5.63
C LEU A 122 -17.85 -18.36 -6.15
N GLU A 123 -18.37 -18.40 -7.39
CA GLU A 123 -18.79 -19.64 -8.04
C GLU A 123 -17.61 -20.58 -8.27
N LEU A 124 -16.47 -20.05 -8.70
CA LEU A 124 -15.23 -20.86 -8.83
C LEU A 124 -14.79 -21.46 -7.50
N LEU A 125 -14.91 -20.71 -6.40
CA LEU A 125 -14.58 -21.21 -5.06
C LEU A 125 -15.46 -22.40 -4.63
N GLY A 126 -16.62 -22.59 -5.24
CA GLY A 126 -17.47 -23.76 -5.03
C GLY A 126 -16.95 -25.07 -5.66
N ARG A 127 -15.98 -24.98 -6.56
CA ARG A 127 -15.37 -26.16 -7.18
C ARG A 127 -14.44 -26.89 -6.20
N LYS A 128 -14.13 -28.15 -6.51
CA LYS A 128 -13.16 -28.95 -5.75
C LYS A 128 -11.79 -28.25 -5.80
N PRO A 129 -11.16 -27.95 -4.65
CA PRO A 129 -9.84 -27.34 -4.65
C PRO A 129 -8.79 -28.21 -5.32
N ARG A 130 -7.90 -27.57 -6.07
CA ARG A 130 -6.66 -28.23 -6.53
C ARG A 130 -5.64 -28.17 -5.40
N ILE A 131 -5.18 -29.33 -4.98
CA ILE A 131 -4.14 -29.45 -3.95
C ILE A 131 -2.78 -29.36 -4.64
N LEU A 132 -2.07 -28.28 -4.34
CA LEU A 132 -0.71 -28.05 -4.83
C LEU A 132 0.31 -28.48 -3.79
N GLN A 133 1.44 -28.98 -4.27
CA GLN A 133 2.59 -29.34 -3.44
C GLN A 133 3.53 -28.13 -3.30
N PRO A 134 4.38 -28.11 -2.27
CA PRO A 134 5.49 -27.17 -2.21
C PRO A 134 6.31 -27.19 -3.50
N GLY A 135 6.74 -26.02 -3.94
CA GLY A 135 7.44 -25.89 -5.21
C GLY A 135 7.49 -24.45 -5.71
N ARG A 136 7.94 -24.29 -6.94
CA ARG A 136 8.00 -23.00 -7.61
C ARG A 136 6.93 -22.93 -8.68
N TYR A 137 6.21 -21.82 -8.69
CA TYR A 137 5.09 -21.62 -9.60
C TYR A 137 5.16 -20.23 -10.22
N ARG A 138 4.72 -20.11 -11.45
CA ARG A 138 4.40 -18.84 -12.06
C ARG A 138 3.17 -18.26 -11.37
N VAL A 139 3.21 -17.00 -10.94
CA VAL A 139 2.10 -16.37 -10.21
C VAL A 139 1.76 -15.01 -10.78
N PHE A 140 0.50 -14.64 -10.67
CA PHE A 140 0.08 -13.25 -10.75
C PHE A 140 -0.34 -12.80 -9.35
N LEU A 141 0.35 -11.77 -8.84
CA LEU A 141 0.00 -11.10 -7.60
C LEU A 141 -0.91 -9.92 -7.92
N THR A 142 -2.12 -9.91 -7.37
CA THR A 142 -3.00 -8.74 -7.49
C THR A 142 -2.38 -7.52 -6.78
N PRO A 143 -2.87 -6.30 -7.04
CA PRO A 143 -2.46 -5.12 -6.27
C PRO A 143 -2.65 -5.30 -4.76
N ALA A 144 -3.70 -5.99 -4.32
CA ALA A 144 -3.93 -6.29 -2.89
C ALA A 144 -2.88 -7.25 -2.32
N ALA A 145 -2.48 -8.29 -3.05
CA ALA A 145 -1.41 -9.18 -2.64
C ALA A 145 -0.05 -8.47 -2.61
N LEU A 146 0.22 -7.62 -3.60
CA LEU A 146 1.45 -6.81 -3.64
C LEU A 146 1.48 -5.79 -2.50
N TYR A 147 0.32 -5.23 -2.10
CA TYR A 147 0.22 -4.31 -0.97
C TYR A 147 0.70 -4.91 0.35
N GLU A 148 0.37 -6.18 0.63
CA GLU A 148 0.85 -6.89 1.82
C GLU A 148 2.39 -7.00 1.84
N LEU A 149 3.01 -7.33 0.70
CA LEU A 149 4.46 -7.41 0.55
C LEU A 149 5.10 -6.01 0.71
N MET A 150 4.52 -5.00 0.08
CA MET A 150 5.02 -3.64 0.17
C MET A 150 4.84 -3.04 1.57
N GLY A 151 3.84 -3.46 2.33
CA GLY A 151 3.69 -3.14 3.75
C GLY A 151 4.89 -3.60 4.56
N MET A 152 5.36 -4.83 4.33
CA MET A 152 6.58 -5.34 4.95
C MET A 152 7.83 -4.55 4.54
N VAL A 153 7.99 -4.27 3.23
CA VAL A 153 9.11 -3.46 2.73
C VAL A 153 9.08 -2.04 3.33
N SER A 154 7.89 -1.44 3.40
CA SER A 154 7.69 -0.09 3.95
C SER A 154 8.09 0.02 5.42
N TRP A 155 8.03 -1.09 6.15
CA TRP A 155 8.45 -1.12 7.56
C TRP A 155 9.99 -1.02 7.69
N GLY A 156 10.49 0.22 7.60
CA GLY A 156 11.89 0.59 7.69
C GLY A 156 12.70 0.43 6.40
N GLY A 157 12.06 0.05 5.27
CA GLY A 157 12.77 -0.13 4.00
C GLY A 157 13.25 1.18 3.38
N PHE A 158 12.52 2.25 3.57
CA PHE A 158 12.79 3.51 2.89
C PHE A 158 13.29 4.63 3.79
N GLY A 159 13.42 4.40 5.10
CA GLY A 159 13.78 5.43 6.06
C GLY A 159 15.28 5.71 6.12
N LEU A 160 15.66 6.99 6.17
CA LEU A 160 17.05 7.44 6.29
C LEU A 160 17.76 6.82 7.49
N LYS A 161 17.12 6.84 8.65
CA LYS A 161 17.70 6.25 9.87
C LYS A 161 18.01 4.77 9.66
N SER A 162 17.05 4.01 9.13
CA SER A 162 17.23 2.56 8.88
C SER A 162 18.39 2.29 7.90
N HIS A 163 18.54 3.14 6.87
CA HIS A 163 19.64 3.04 5.90
C HIS A 163 20.99 3.31 6.57
N ARG A 164 21.09 4.38 7.39
CA ARG A 164 22.33 4.77 8.07
C ARG A 164 22.76 3.79 9.15
N THR A 165 21.80 3.16 9.82
CA THR A 165 22.05 2.18 10.89
C THR A 165 22.06 0.73 10.41
N ALA A 166 21.99 0.47 9.10
CA ALA A 166 21.94 -0.86 8.50
C ALA A 166 20.79 -1.76 9.03
N GLN A 167 19.65 -1.15 9.34
CA GLN A 167 18.45 -1.84 9.81
C GLN A 167 17.34 -1.90 8.75
N THR A 168 17.63 -1.50 7.53
CA THR A 168 16.71 -1.57 6.42
C THR A 168 16.61 -2.98 5.86
N PRO A 169 15.41 -3.47 5.49
CA PRO A 169 15.29 -4.70 4.69
C PRO A 169 15.87 -4.57 3.28
N LEU A 170 16.07 -3.35 2.78
CA LEU A 170 16.72 -3.09 1.49
C LEU A 170 18.25 -2.94 1.62
N LEU A 171 18.87 -3.66 2.57
CA LEU A 171 20.29 -3.52 2.90
C LEU A 171 21.19 -3.81 1.69
N SER A 172 20.92 -4.89 0.96
CA SER A 172 21.70 -5.24 -0.24
C SER A 172 21.61 -4.16 -1.32
N MET A 173 20.45 -3.52 -1.49
CA MET A 173 20.31 -2.40 -2.43
C MET A 173 21.12 -1.17 -1.99
N VAL A 174 21.05 -0.82 -0.72
CA VAL A 174 21.68 0.40 -0.17
C VAL A 174 23.20 0.28 -0.07
N ARG A 175 23.73 -0.92 0.25
CA ARG A 175 25.17 -1.15 0.51
C ARG A 175 25.91 -1.86 -0.60
N GLU A 176 25.25 -2.78 -1.28
CA GLU A 176 25.88 -3.69 -2.24
C GLU A 176 25.51 -3.37 -3.68
N GLY A 177 24.59 -2.40 -3.89
CA GLY A 177 24.14 -2.00 -5.21
C GLY A 177 23.22 -3.01 -5.88
N ALA A 178 22.58 -3.91 -5.13
CA ALA A 178 21.55 -4.79 -5.65
C ALA A 178 20.41 -3.97 -6.28
N THR A 179 19.82 -4.49 -7.35
CA THR A 179 18.76 -3.81 -8.10
C THR A 179 17.50 -4.67 -8.18
N LEU A 180 16.37 -4.02 -8.36
CA LEU A 180 15.14 -4.63 -8.83
C LEU A 180 15.11 -4.66 -10.37
N HIS A 181 14.05 -5.18 -10.94
CA HIS A 181 13.85 -5.16 -12.40
C HIS A 181 13.76 -3.71 -12.91
N LYS A 182 14.33 -3.46 -14.08
CA LYS A 182 14.36 -2.11 -14.70
C LYS A 182 12.99 -1.48 -14.93
N GLY A 183 11.93 -2.27 -14.99
CA GLY A 183 10.54 -1.80 -15.07
C GLY A 183 9.98 -1.30 -13.73
N VAL A 184 10.69 -1.47 -12.61
CA VAL A 184 10.21 -1.07 -11.28
C VAL A 184 10.68 0.33 -10.93
N THR A 185 9.71 1.23 -10.75
CA THR A 185 9.94 2.57 -10.19
C THR A 185 8.98 2.77 -9.02
N ILE A 186 9.53 3.11 -7.86
CA ILE A 186 8.79 3.28 -6.59
C ILE A 186 9.01 4.70 -6.08
N SER A 187 7.95 5.38 -5.72
CA SER A 187 8.00 6.72 -5.14
C SER A 187 7.05 6.86 -3.95
N GLU A 188 7.36 7.80 -3.08
CA GLU A 188 6.40 8.42 -2.19
C GLU A 188 5.77 9.59 -2.95
N ASN A 189 4.49 9.51 -3.28
CA ASN A 189 3.79 10.51 -4.11
C ASN A 189 2.84 11.35 -3.26
N HIS A 190 3.35 12.42 -2.67
CA HIS A 190 2.56 13.29 -1.81
C HIS A 190 1.51 14.11 -2.58
N ALA A 191 1.70 14.33 -3.89
CA ALA A 191 0.79 15.13 -4.70
C ALA A 191 -0.57 14.44 -4.90
N ASP A 192 -0.54 13.12 -5.07
CA ASP A 192 -1.75 12.30 -5.36
C ASP A 192 -2.26 11.55 -4.12
N GLY A 193 -1.64 11.75 -2.95
CA GLY A 193 -2.01 11.09 -1.70
C GLY A 193 -3.03 11.87 -0.87
N LEU A 194 -3.44 11.27 0.24
CA LEU A 194 -4.34 11.88 1.22
C LEU A 194 -3.63 12.76 2.24
N THR A 195 -2.33 12.52 2.44
CA THR A 195 -1.57 13.22 3.50
C THR A 195 -1.28 14.66 3.12
N PRO A 196 -1.29 15.59 4.09
CA PRO A 196 -0.93 16.99 3.84
C PRO A 196 0.50 17.11 3.31
N ARG A 197 0.75 18.14 2.49
CA ARG A 197 2.08 18.45 1.98
C ARG A 197 2.97 19.21 2.98
N PHE A 198 2.54 19.32 4.20
CA PHE A 198 3.31 19.87 5.31
C PHE A 198 3.42 18.86 6.45
N THR A 199 4.45 18.99 7.26
CA THR A 199 4.69 18.14 8.42
C THR A 199 4.20 18.83 9.70
N ARG A 200 4.06 18.07 10.78
CA ARG A 200 3.76 18.61 12.13
C ARG A 200 4.87 19.49 12.72
N ALA A 201 5.99 19.67 12.01
CA ALA A 201 7.09 20.54 12.37
C ALA A 201 7.24 21.73 11.40
N GLY A 202 6.26 21.93 10.50
CA GLY A 202 6.20 23.05 9.57
C GLY A 202 7.03 22.89 8.29
N PHE A 203 7.70 21.76 8.07
CA PHE A 203 8.40 21.51 6.82
C PHE A 203 7.41 21.19 5.70
N ILE A 204 7.71 21.69 4.50
CA ILE A 204 6.96 21.37 3.30
C ILE A 204 7.57 20.14 2.65
N LYS A 205 6.72 19.15 2.34
CA LYS A 205 7.10 17.95 1.62
C LYS A 205 7.14 18.23 0.11
N PRO A 206 8.07 17.63 -0.64
CA PRO A 206 8.05 17.70 -2.11
C PRO A 206 6.81 17.00 -2.67
N ASP A 207 6.47 17.24 -3.93
CA ASP A 207 5.36 16.57 -4.62
C ASP A 207 5.56 15.06 -4.65
N SER A 208 6.79 14.64 -4.89
CA SER A 208 7.17 13.23 -4.90
C SER A 208 8.62 13.04 -4.45
N VAL A 209 8.90 11.90 -3.83
CA VAL A 209 10.26 11.42 -3.54
C VAL A 209 10.46 10.11 -4.31
N GLU A 210 11.30 10.14 -5.32
CA GLU A 210 11.68 8.96 -6.11
C GLU A 210 12.61 8.07 -5.26
N LEU A 211 12.08 6.96 -4.73
CA LEU A 211 12.80 6.04 -3.83
C LEU A 211 13.64 5.04 -4.61
N ILE A 212 13.04 4.41 -5.61
CA ILE A 212 13.66 3.49 -6.56
C ILE A 212 13.27 3.93 -7.96
N LYS A 213 14.24 4.03 -8.86
CA LYS A 213 14.02 4.36 -10.27
C LYS A 213 14.64 3.31 -11.18
N ALA A 214 13.83 2.76 -12.07
CA ALA A 214 14.29 1.73 -13.01
C ALA A 214 15.10 0.63 -12.29
N GLY A 215 14.57 0.14 -11.15
CA GLY A 215 15.18 -0.87 -10.31
C GLY A 215 16.32 -0.41 -9.40
N ALA A 216 16.87 0.78 -9.60
CA ALA A 216 18.01 1.26 -8.83
C ALA A 216 17.59 2.19 -7.67
N TYR A 217 18.25 2.05 -6.53
CA TYR A 217 18.09 2.96 -5.40
C TYR A 217 18.37 4.42 -5.80
N ARG A 218 17.55 5.34 -5.35
CA ARG A 218 17.70 6.78 -5.62
C ARG A 218 17.71 7.62 -4.37
N ASN A 219 16.74 7.44 -3.48
CA ASN A 219 16.54 8.30 -2.32
C ASN A 219 15.90 7.55 -1.17
N CYS A 220 15.81 8.21 -0.03
CA CYS A 220 15.13 7.72 1.16
C CYS A 220 14.25 8.80 1.76
N LEU A 221 13.38 8.39 2.67
CA LEU A 221 12.52 9.28 3.44
C LEU A 221 13.27 9.78 4.67
N ALA A 222 13.34 11.09 4.82
CA ALA A 222 14.04 11.75 5.91
C ALA A 222 13.07 12.64 6.71
N ASN A 223 12.75 12.23 7.93
CA ASN A 223 11.98 13.04 8.85
C ASN A 223 12.86 14.15 9.48
N ARG A 224 12.22 15.05 10.21
CA ARG A 224 12.90 16.19 10.83
C ARG A 224 14.13 15.83 11.68
N ARG A 225 14.05 14.73 12.45
CA ARG A 225 15.12 14.31 13.36
C ARG A 225 16.30 13.71 12.61
N SER A 226 16.05 12.71 11.78
CA SER A 226 17.08 12.06 10.96
C SER A 226 17.72 13.03 9.98
N ALA A 227 16.93 13.92 9.37
CA ALA A 227 17.44 14.97 8.49
C ALA A 227 18.46 15.86 9.21
N ARG A 228 18.19 16.26 10.46
CA ARG A 228 19.11 17.04 11.28
C ARG A 228 20.35 16.22 11.69
N GLU A 229 20.14 14.97 12.10
CA GLU A 229 21.21 14.06 12.56
C GLU A 229 22.22 13.76 11.44
N TYR A 230 21.72 13.56 10.21
CA TYR A 230 22.54 13.18 9.06
C TYR A 230 22.78 14.32 8.06
N ASN A 231 22.39 15.52 8.39
CA ASN A 231 22.61 16.76 7.63
C ASN A 231 22.08 16.67 6.18
N ILE A 232 20.82 16.28 6.02
CA ILE A 232 20.11 16.31 4.74
C ILE A 232 18.79 17.06 4.86
N ALA A 233 18.12 17.34 3.73
CA ALA A 233 16.83 18.00 3.71
C ALA A 233 15.70 17.09 4.23
N VAL A 234 14.73 17.66 4.96
CA VAL A 234 13.49 17.00 5.33
C VAL A 234 12.63 16.81 4.08
N ASN A 235 12.13 15.61 3.84
CA ASN A 235 11.25 15.32 2.71
C ASN A 235 9.98 14.53 3.08
N CYS A 236 9.84 14.13 4.35
CA CYS A 236 8.66 13.42 4.85
C CYS A 236 8.32 13.80 6.30
N GLY A 237 7.13 13.42 6.74
CA GLY A 237 6.73 13.55 8.15
C GLY A 237 7.19 12.36 9.00
N VAL A 238 7.11 11.17 8.43
CA VAL A 238 7.56 9.88 9.01
C VAL A 238 8.39 9.14 7.97
N GLU A 239 9.34 8.31 8.40
CA GLU A 239 10.25 7.56 7.53
C GLU A 239 9.63 6.24 7.03
N GLN A 240 8.35 6.32 6.69
CA GLN A 240 7.56 5.24 6.10
C GLN A 240 6.67 5.86 5.03
N PRO A 241 6.53 5.23 3.86
CA PRO A 241 5.61 5.71 2.85
C PRO A 241 4.17 5.86 3.37
N GLN A 242 3.58 7.02 3.08
CA GLN A 242 2.18 7.34 3.37
C GLN A 242 1.35 7.46 2.09
N SER A 243 2.01 7.58 0.94
CA SER A 243 1.40 7.68 -0.38
C SER A 243 2.25 6.89 -1.38
N LEU A 244 2.42 5.59 -1.09
CA LEU A 244 3.28 4.70 -1.87
C LEU A 244 2.76 4.55 -3.30
N HIS A 245 3.61 4.76 -4.28
CA HIS A 245 3.29 4.55 -5.68
C HIS A 245 4.33 3.65 -6.36
N ILE A 246 3.87 2.60 -7.04
CA ILE A 246 4.68 1.81 -7.97
C ILE A 246 4.18 2.11 -9.37
N ALA A 247 5.06 2.53 -10.27
CA ALA A 247 4.70 2.81 -11.66
C ALA A 247 4.12 1.57 -12.35
N GLY A 248 3.12 1.77 -13.20
CA GLY A 248 2.55 0.70 -14.02
C GLY A 248 3.50 0.24 -15.12
N GLY A 249 3.26 -0.98 -15.61
CA GLY A 249 3.96 -1.56 -16.75
C GLY A 249 3.11 -1.58 -18.02
N GLU A 250 3.32 -2.59 -18.85
CA GLU A 250 2.66 -2.72 -20.16
C GLU A 250 1.51 -3.75 -20.18
N LEU A 251 1.41 -4.62 -19.15
CA LEU A 251 0.38 -5.66 -19.09
C LEU A 251 -1.00 -5.05 -18.83
N HIS A 252 -1.95 -5.25 -19.71
CA HIS A 252 -3.34 -4.86 -19.45
C HIS A 252 -4.00 -5.79 -18.44
N ARG A 253 -4.82 -5.23 -17.56
CA ARG A 253 -5.57 -6.02 -16.55
C ARG A 253 -6.46 -7.08 -17.22
N SER A 254 -7.05 -6.79 -18.38
CA SER A 254 -7.84 -7.75 -19.16
C SER A 254 -7.06 -8.96 -19.62
N ASP A 255 -5.74 -8.82 -19.79
CA ASP A 255 -4.87 -9.86 -20.37
C ASP A 255 -4.14 -10.69 -19.31
N VAL A 256 -4.38 -10.41 -18.03
CA VAL A 256 -3.68 -11.06 -16.92
C VAL A 256 -3.76 -12.59 -16.97
N PHE A 257 -4.94 -13.15 -17.19
CA PHE A 257 -5.10 -14.61 -17.25
C PHE A 257 -4.38 -15.20 -18.48
N ASN A 258 -4.48 -14.55 -19.63
CA ASN A 258 -3.76 -14.97 -20.83
C ASN A 258 -2.25 -14.88 -20.64
N ALA A 259 -1.77 -13.80 -20.03
CA ALA A 259 -0.35 -13.60 -19.74
C ALA A 259 0.16 -14.59 -18.69
N LEU A 260 -0.63 -14.93 -17.68
CA LEU A 260 -0.30 -15.95 -16.69
C LEU A 260 -0.25 -17.35 -17.33
N ASP A 261 -1.06 -17.60 -18.36
CA ASP A 261 -1.21 -18.88 -19.07
C ASP A 261 -1.52 -20.02 -18.09
N THR A 262 -0.51 -20.63 -17.49
CA THR A 262 -0.68 -21.69 -16.48
C THR A 262 0.10 -21.32 -15.22
N GLY A 263 -0.60 -21.23 -14.09
CA GLY A 263 -0.02 -20.81 -12.81
C GLY A 263 -1.07 -20.42 -11.77
N LEU A 264 -0.67 -19.60 -10.81
CA LEU A 264 -1.50 -19.20 -9.68
C LEU A 264 -1.89 -17.72 -9.80
N TYR A 265 -3.18 -17.46 -9.74
CA TYR A 265 -3.71 -16.12 -9.48
C TYR A 265 -3.85 -15.96 -7.96
N ILE A 266 -3.06 -15.06 -7.37
CA ILE A 266 -3.01 -14.80 -5.93
C ILE A 266 -3.79 -13.53 -5.64
N SER A 267 -5.01 -13.68 -5.10
CA SER A 267 -5.87 -12.53 -4.80
C SER A 267 -5.38 -11.74 -3.59
N ASN A 268 -4.94 -12.42 -2.54
CA ASN A 268 -4.49 -11.81 -1.29
C ASN A 268 -3.41 -12.67 -0.64
N LEU A 269 -2.53 -12.02 0.09
CA LEU A 269 -1.60 -12.63 1.03
C LEU A 269 -2.00 -12.27 2.46
N TRP A 270 -1.51 -13.04 3.42
CA TRP A 270 -1.83 -12.83 4.82
C TRP A 270 -0.71 -13.32 5.72
N TYR A 271 -0.67 -12.75 6.93
CA TYR A 271 0.29 -13.14 7.97
C TYR A 271 1.74 -13.04 7.50
N CYS A 272 2.03 -11.98 6.72
CA CYS A 272 3.37 -11.73 6.21
C CYS A 272 4.32 -11.32 7.34
N ASN A 273 5.55 -11.86 7.30
CA ASN A 273 6.62 -11.50 8.21
C ASN A 273 7.99 -11.68 7.52
N PHE A 274 9.05 -11.07 8.04
CA PHE A 274 10.38 -11.34 7.55
C PHE A 274 10.86 -12.72 8.03
N SER A 275 11.27 -13.58 7.10
CA SER A 275 12.08 -14.77 7.39
C SER A 275 13.56 -14.41 7.41
N ASP A 276 14.00 -13.47 6.54
CA ASP A 276 15.32 -12.85 6.55
C ASP A 276 15.20 -11.38 6.15
N ARG A 277 15.31 -10.51 7.16
CA ARG A 277 15.15 -9.07 6.96
C ARG A 277 16.25 -8.47 6.07
N ASN A 278 17.49 -8.91 6.23
CA ASN A 278 18.64 -8.33 5.54
C ASN A 278 18.62 -8.59 4.03
N HIS A 279 18.02 -9.73 3.63
CA HIS A 279 17.83 -10.10 2.24
C HIS A 279 16.41 -9.81 1.74
N CYS A 280 15.65 -9.01 2.50
CA CYS A 280 14.25 -8.68 2.21
C CYS A 280 13.41 -9.91 1.86
N ARG A 281 13.58 -10.99 2.63
CA ARG A 281 12.90 -12.25 2.45
C ARG A 281 11.68 -12.30 3.35
N ILE A 282 10.52 -12.53 2.75
CA ILE A 282 9.21 -12.47 3.39
C ILE A 282 8.56 -13.85 3.30
N THR A 283 8.05 -14.32 4.43
CA THR A 283 7.19 -15.49 4.52
C THR A 283 5.76 -15.06 4.83
N GLY A 284 4.79 -15.83 4.38
CA GLY A 284 3.38 -15.59 4.62
C GLY A 284 2.54 -16.71 4.02
N MET A 285 1.24 -16.49 3.90
CA MET A 285 0.30 -17.45 3.36
C MET A 285 -0.59 -16.83 2.29
N THR A 286 -1.02 -17.64 1.32
CA THR A 286 -2.13 -17.26 0.43
C THR A 286 -3.44 -17.19 1.20
N ARG A 287 -4.33 -16.30 0.77
CA ARG A 287 -5.62 -16.10 1.45
C ARG A 287 -6.73 -15.82 0.45
N PHE A 288 -7.96 -16.15 0.83
CA PHE A 288 -9.17 -15.90 0.04
C PHE A 288 -9.17 -16.58 -1.33
N ALA A 289 -9.56 -15.87 -2.38
CA ALA A 289 -9.81 -16.39 -3.71
C ALA A 289 -8.51 -16.59 -4.54
N CYS A 290 -7.60 -17.45 -4.07
CA CYS A 290 -6.46 -17.86 -4.88
C CYS A 290 -6.85 -18.98 -5.82
N LEU A 291 -6.53 -18.85 -7.12
CA LEU A 291 -7.03 -19.71 -8.17
C LEU A 291 -5.88 -20.35 -8.97
N TRP A 292 -6.06 -21.59 -9.34
CA TRP A 292 -5.28 -22.23 -10.38
C TRP A 292 -5.81 -21.84 -11.74
N VAL A 293 -4.92 -21.40 -12.60
CA VAL A 293 -5.19 -21.01 -13.99
C VAL A 293 -4.53 -22.03 -14.90
N GLU A 294 -5.24 -22.48 -15.95
CA GLU A 294 -4.71 -23.35 -17.02
C GLU A 294 -5.07 -22.74 -18.37
N GLN A 295 -4.07 -22.56 -19.23
CA GLN A 295 -4.25 -22.01 -20.57
C GLN A 295 -5.08 -20.72 -20.58
N GLY A 296 -4.75 -19.81 -19.68
CA GLY A 296 -5.42 -18.52 -19.53
C GLY A 296 -6.83 -18.57 -18.91
N LYS A 297 -7.24 -19.70 -18.33
CA LYS A 297 -8.59 -19.84 -17.74
C LYS A 297 -8.50 -20.23 -16.26
N PRO A 298 -9.16 -19.53 -15.35
CA PRO A 298 -9.27 -19.94 -13.96
C PRO A 298 -10.14 -21.19 -13.85
N VAL A 299 -9.58 -22.29 -13.32
CA VAL A 299 -10.24 -23.62 -13.32
C VAL A 299 -10.67 -24.10 -11.94
N ALA A 300 -9.93 -23.79 -10.88
CA ALA A 300 -10.23 -24.23 -9.53
C ALA A 300 -9.60 -23.34 -8.46
N PRO A 301 -10.17 -23.27 -7.24
CA PRO A 301 -9.45 -22.72 -6.11
C PRO A 301 -8.28 -23.62 -5.73
N VAL A 302 -7.29 -23.05 -5.03
CA VAL A 302 -6.16 -23.82 -4.49
C VAL A 302 -6.24 -23.89 -2.97
N ASN A 303 -5.57 -24.90 -2.39
CA ASN A 303 -5.36 -24.95 -0.95
C ASN A 303 -4.57 -23.74 -0.48
N VAL A 304 -4.68 -23.41 0.81
CA VAL A 304 -3.81 -22.39 1.42
C VAL A 304 -2.37 -22.88 1.33
N MET A 305 -1.48 -22.02 0.84
CA MET A 305 -0.07 -22.31 0.66
C MET A 305 0.78 -21.30 1.43
N ARG A 306 1.80 -21.79 2.11
CA ARG A 306 2.83 -20.94 2.71
C ARG A 306 3.89 -20.62 1.67
N PHE A 307 4.30 -19.37 1.61
CA PHE A 307 5.42 -18.93 0.77
C PHE A 307 6.59 -18.42 1.62
N ASP A 308 7.75 -18.41 1.02
CA ASP A 308 8.96 -17.78 1.54
C ASP A 308 9.78 -17.27 0.35
N GLU A 309 9.73 -15.96 0.10
CA GLU A 309 10.30 -15.38 -1.11
C GLU A 309 10.94 -14.00 -0.86
N SER A 310 11.93 -13.65 -1.68
CA SER A 310 12.61 -12.36 -1.61
C SER A 310 11.96 -11.32 -2.51
N ILE A 311 11.90 -10.07 -2.06
CA ILE A 311 11.50 -8.94 -2.90
C ILE A 311 12.44 -8.75 -4.09
N TYR A 312 13.73 -9.11 -3.95
CA TYR A 312 14.70 -9.09 -5.06
C TYR A 312 14.41 -10.12 -6.15
N HIS A 313 13.66 -11.18 -5.84
CA HIS A 313 13.10 -12.09 -6.84
C HIS A 313 11.77 -11.59 -7.38
N ILE A 314 10.82 -11.25 -6.48
CA ILE A 314 9.45 -10.86 -6.87
C ILE A 314 9.43 -9.62 -7.78
N LEU A 315 10.13 -8.57 -7.38
CA LEU A 315 10.23 -7.30 -8.12
C LEU A 315 11.58 -7.15 -8.84
N GLY A 316 12.42 -8.18 -8.84
CA GLY A 316 13.74 -8.20 -9.47
C GLY A 316 13.80 -9.19 -10.63
N ASP A 317 14.65 -10.20 -10.51
CA ASP A 317 15.01 -11.12 -11.60
C ASP A 317 13.88 -12.04 -12.07
N ARG A 318 12.83 -12.23 -11.24
CA ARG A 318 11.67 -13.07 -11.56
C ARG A 318 10.44 -12.27 -12.03
N LEU A 319 10.51 -10.95 -12.02
CA LEU A 319 9.42 -10.12 -12.53
C LEU A 319 9.33 -10.22 -14.04
N GLU A 320 8.18 -10.67 -14.55
CA GLU A 320 7.88 -10.71 -15.97
C GLU A 320 7.13 -9.49 -16.46
N GLY A 321 6.31 -8.86 -15.61
CA GLY A 321 5.58 -7.65 -15.96
C GLY A 321 4.75 -7.10 -14.82
N LEU A 322 4.42 -5.81 -14.95
CA LEU A 322 3.48 -5.10 -14.09
C LEU A 322 2.26 -4.71 -14.92
N THR A 323 1.08 -4.67 -14.29
CA THR A 323 -0.09 -4.15 -14.99
C THR A 323 0.03 -2.66 -15.24
N ARG A 324 -0.60 -2.20 -16.35
CA ARG A 324 -0.72 -0.78 -16.68
C ARG A 324 -1.64 -0.07 -15.69
N GLU A 325 -2.76 -0.70 -15.39
CA GLU A 325 -3.76 -0.18 -14.47
C GLU A 325 -3.32 -0.40 -13.02
N HIS A 326 -3.60 0.60 -12.20
CA HIS A 326 -3.38 0.57 -10.76
C HIS A 326 -4.68 0.34 -10.00
N GLU A 327 -4.57 -0.16 -8.80
CA GLU A 327 -5.59 0.01 -7.77
C GLU A 327 -5.15 1.04 -6.74
N HIS A 328 -6.10 1.88 -6.34
CA HIS A 328 -5.92 2.75 -5.19
C HIS A 328 -6.35 1.98 -3.95
N ILE A 329 -5.44 1.85 -3.01
CA ILE A 329 -5.65 1.13 -1.75
C ILE A 329 -5.45 2.14 -0.63
N LEU A 330 -6.48 2.30 0.21
CA LEU A 330 -6.38 3.09 1.43
C LEU A 330 -6.18 2.15 2.61
N ASP A 331 -5.36 2.56 3.55
CA ASP A 331 -5.19 1.84 4.80
C ASP A 331 -6.53 1.80 5.57
N THR A 332 -6.92 0.61 5.97
CA THR A 332 -8.18 0.36 6.71
C THR A 332 -8.08 0.65 8.20
N GLY A 333 -6.92 1.05 8.69
CA GLY A 333 -6.68 1.39 10.08
C GLY A 333 -7.58 2.54 10.54
N SER A 334 -8.28 2.32 11.65
CA SER A 334 -9.19 3.30 12.26
C SER A 334 -8.92 3.50 13.76
N TYR A 335 -7.75 3.10 14.23
CA TYR A 335 -7.37 3.30 15.64
C TYR A 335 -7.17 4.79 15.92
N GLU A 336 -7.97 5.33 16.83
CA GLU A 336 -8.10 6.75 17.18
C GLU A 336 -8.76 7.62 16.07
N TRP A 337 -8.38 7.46 14.81
CA TRP A 337 -8.94 8.16 13.64
C TRP A 337 -8.75 7.32 12.38
N ARG A 338 -9.40 7.72 11.30
CA ARG A 338 -9.21 7.12 9.99
C ARG A 338 -7.79 7.40 9.48
N SER A 339 -7.09 6.36 9.00
CA SER A 339 -5.77 6.50 8.40
C SER A 339 -5.82 7.32 7.11
N ASP A 340 -4.81 8.14 6.88
CA ASP A 340 -4.57 8.89 5.64
C ASP A 340 -3.50 8.23 4.76
N ALA A 341 -2.99 7.07 5.16
CA ALA A 341 -2.04 6.31 4.35
C ALA A 341 -2.72 5.63 3.17
N SER A 342 -2.05 5.65 2.04
CA SER A 342 -2.56 5.13 0.77
C SER A 342 -1.45 4.50 -0.07
N ALA A 343 -1.85 3.69 -1.06
CA ALA A 343 -0.96 3.18 -2.09
C ALA A 343 -1.67 3.14 -3.45
N ARG A 344 -0.91 3.36 -4.52
CA ARG A 344 -1.31 3.11 -5.92
C ARG A 344 -0.41 2.04 -6.50
N LEU A 345 -0.95 0.84 -6.65
CA LEU A 345 -0.16 -0.34 -6.99
C LEU A 345 -0.70 -1.03 -8.25
N PRO A 346 0.19 -1.49 -9.15
CA PRO A 346 -0.14 -2.42 -10.22
C PRO A 346 -0.26 -3.85 -9.66
N GLY A 347 -0.75 -4.78 -10.47
CA GLY A 347 -0.51 -6.21 -10.27
C GLY A 347 0.84 -6.62 -10.83
N ALA A 348 1.40 -7.74 -10.36
CA ALA A 348 2.71 -8.23 -10.77
C ALA A 348 2.65 -9.69 -11.27
N LEU A 349 3.13 -9.94 -12.48
CA LEU A 349 3.35 -11.27 -13.03
C LEU A 349 4.79 -11.69 -12.70
N VAL A 350 4.93 -12.80 -11.99
CA VAL A 350 6.21 -13.27 -11.43
C VAL A 350 6.43 -14.74 -11.77
N ASN A 351 7.60 -15.05 -12.25
CA ASN A 351 8.02 -16.43 -12.46
C ASN A 351 8.64 -17.03 -11.19
N ASP A 352 8.61 -18.37 -11.08
CA ASP A 352 9.31 -19.14 -10.04
C ASP A 352 9.08 -18.65 -8.58
N PHE A 353 7.86 -18.22 -8.26
CA PHE A 353 7.50 -17.84 -6.89
C PHE A 353 7.47 -19.09 -5.99
N THR A 354 8.16 -19.04 -4.85
CA THR A 354 8.45 -20.19 -4.01
C THR A 354 7.39 -20.42 -2.94
N PHE A 355 6.72 -21.56 -2.98
CA PHE A 355 5.85 -22.06 -1.92
C PHE A 355 6.54 -23.20 -1.15
N THR A 356 6.44 -23.14 0.19
CA THR A 356 7.17 -24.03 1.11
C THR A 356 6.28 -25.03 1.83
N LEU A 357 5.00 -24.78 1.93
CA LEU A 357 3.95 -25.64 2.50
C LEU A 357 2.64 -25.43 1.76
#